data_5f07fa1316c6bc532db5508846ad9314
#
_entry.id   5f07fa1316c6bc532db5508846ad9314
#
_cell.length_a   1.000
_cell.length_b   1.000
_cell.length_c   1.000
_cell.angle_alpha   90.00
_cell.angle_beta   90.00
_cell.angle_gamma   90.00
#
_symmetry.space_group_name_H-M   'P 1'
#
loop_
_entity.id
_entity.type
_entity.pdbx_description
1 polymer ?
#
loop_
_entity_poly.entity_id
_entity_poly.type
_entity_poly.pdbx_seq_one_letter_code
_entity_poly.pdbx_strand_id
1 'polypeptide(L)'
;GIHAATKNSIYNSNENYTIINIDIDSQYPSLICNYDLFPGGFSDNSKERFKKLLKEKNENGNKSLKPLINNFYGSILQKSSKYYDLEKGRAICYLGEEIMFRYLLLLIEFKGLVLINVNTDGVIFLVDNQIKKDVLDVSENYFRDLGLQYKVNEFKKIFQKNINNYLAKGDEIKIKGDILRYGMNLDKAKIYEDCDIEKKAIINHFINNEKIEEYINGCSDLREFLIYRNIGDSFDSVVQKIGNIDMYHSQSIRILASKDKKYNSIYKVKGNTNVLVNSLPPNPRVVINLDDDYKDLDKDYYINIANKHARDYVRGGNLMQLKFIPLCKDSKIPIKDFSYKNPL
;
A
#
# COMPACT_ATOMS: atom_id res chain seq x y z
N GLY A 1 -14.53 -1.79 5.02
CA GLY A 1 -14.48 -1.00 3.79
C GLY A 1 -14.64 -1.85 2.54
N ILE A 2 -15.04 -1.23 1.45
CA ILE A 2 -15.11 -1.89 0.14
C ILE A 2 -13.70 -2.03 -0.42
N HIS A 3 -13.39 -3.21 -0.92
CA HIS A 3 -12.10 -3.50 -1.50
C HIS A 3 -12.26 -4.33 -2.78
N ALA A 4 -12.01 -3.72 -3.93
CA ALA A 4 -12.04 -4.37 -5.23
C ALA A 4 -10.95 -3.83 -6.15
N ALA A 5 -10.31 -4.68 -6.93
CA ALA A 5 -9.34 -4.25 -7.92
C ALA A 5 -9.18 -5.26 -9.05
N THR A 6 -8.77 -4.76 -10.20
CA THR A 6 -8.20 -5.62 -11.25
C THR A 6 -6.90 -6.25 -10.77
N LYS A 7 -6.55 -7.41 -11.29
CA LYS A 7 -5.31 -8.12 -10.95
C LYS A 7 -4.38 -8.15 -12.15
N ASN A 8 -3.07 -7.97 -11.89
CA ASN A 8 -2.00 -8.09 -12.87
C ASN A 8 -2.31 -7.36 -14.19
N SER A 9 -2.70 -6.10 -14.07
CA SER A 9 -3.19 -5.30 -15.19
C SER A 9 -2.40 -3.99 -15.32
N ILE A 10 -2.36 -3.49 -16.55
CA ILE A 10 -1.73 -2.22 -16.88
C ILE A 10 -2.75 -1.37 -17.61
N TYR A 11 -2.90 -0.12 -17.17
CA TYR A 11 -3.71 0.88 -17.84
C TYR A 11 -2.86 2.08 -18.20
N ASN A 12 -3.17 2.71 -19.34
CA ASN A 12 -2.48 3.91 -19.82
C ASN A 12 -3.52 4.97 -20.17
N SER A 13 -3.27 6.21 -19.76
CA SER A 13 -3.95 7.36 -20.32
C SER A 13 -3.47 7.61 -21.74
N ASN A 14 -4.34 8.09 -22.59
CA ASN A 14 -4.07 8.47 -23.96
C ASN A 14 -4.98 9.64 -24.39
N GLU A 15 -5.04 9.93 -25.68
CA GLU A 15 -5.90 11.01 -26.22
C GLU A 15 -7.39 10.82 -25.95
N ASN A 16 -7.86 9.57 -25.80
CA ASN A 16 -9.28 9.23 -25.60
C ASN A 16 -9.63 8.93 -24.15
N TYR A 17 -8.67 8.51 -23.33
CA TYR A 17 -8.90 8.02 -21.97
C TYR A 17 -7.93 8.62 -20.96
N THR A 18 -8.45 8.94 -19.76
CA THR A 18 -7.66 9.41 -18.62
C THR A 18 -7.83 8.47 -17.43
N ILE A 19 -6.74 8.16 -16.73
CA ILE A 19 -6.79 7.45 -15.45
C ILE A 19 -6.95 8.50 -14.34
N ILE A 20 -8.03 8.40 -13.58
CA ILE A 20 -8.34 9.31 -12.47
C ILE A 20 -8.31 8.52 -11.16
N ASN A 21 -7.69 9.12 -10.15
CA ASN A 21 -7.78 8.70 -8.76
C ASN A 21 -8.52 9.76 -7.96
N ILE A 22 -9.62 9.36 -7.33
CA ILE A 22 -10.35 10.16 -6.35
C ILE A 22 -10.10 9.56 -4.98
N ASP A 23 -9.71 10.38 -4.01
CA ASP A 23 -9.26 9.99 -2.68
C ASP A 23 -9.88 10.92 -1.64
N ILE A 24 -10.74 10.42 -0.75
CA ILE A 24 -11.42 11.22 0.29
C ILE A 24 -10.38 11.62 1.35
N ASP A 25 -10.30 12.91 1.61
CA ASP A 25 -9.33 13.42 2.59
C ASP A 25 -9.86 13.22 4.02
N SER A 26 -9.11 12.45 4.83
CA SER A 26 -9.48 12.18 6.23
C SER A 26 -10.90 11.64 6.42
N GLN A 27 -11.30 10.65 5.62
CA GLN A 27 -12.67 10.11 5.61
C GLN A 27 -13.22 9.86 7.01
N TYR A 28 -12.63 8.98 7.82
CA TYR A 28 -13.14 8.65 9.15
C TYR A 28 -13.17 9.84 10.11
N PRO A 29 -12.12 10.67 10.22
CA PRO A 29 -12.18 11.91 10.99
C PRO A 29 -13.31 12.85 10.57
N SER A 30 -13.53 13.01 9.25
CA SER A 30 -14.62 13.82 8.71
C SER A 30 -15.99 13.27 9.09
N LEU A 31 -16.17 11.94 9.01
CA LEU A 31 -17.41 11.28 9.43
C LEU A 31 -17.68 11.46 10.93
N ILE A 32 -16.64 11.34 11.78
CA ILE A 32 -16.76 11.58 13.23
C ILE A 32 -17.28 13.00 13.48
N CYS A 33 -16.75 14.00 12.76
CA CYS A 33 -17.14 15.39 12.94
C CYS A 33 -18.53 15.70 12.38
N ASN A 34 -18.82 15.24 11.14
CA ASN A 34 -20.04 15.58 10.41
C ASN A 34 -21.29 14.93 11.00
N TYR A 35 -21.14 13.73 11.61
CA TYR A 35 -22.25 12.93 12.14
C TYR A 35 -22.20 12.79 13.68
N ASP A 36 -21.39 13.59 14.36
CA ASP A 36 -21.20 13.57 15.83
C ASP A 36 -20.94 12.15 16.39
N LEU A 37 -20.09 11.39 15.70
CA LEU A 37 -19.73 10.02 16.07
C LEU A 37 -18.54 9.98 17.05
N PHE A 38 -18.46 10.97 17.95
CA PHE A 38 -17.46 10.96 19.01
C PHE A 38 -17.81 9.90 20.07
N PRO A 39 -16.79 9.26 20.70
CA PRO A 39 -17.03 8.28 21.76
C PRO A 39 -17.67 8.90 22.98
N GLY A 40 -18.37 8.08 23.75
CA GLY A 40 -18.97 8.51 25.03
C GLY A 40 -17.94 9.16 25.96
N GLY A 41 -18.35 10.22 26.66
CA GLY A 41 -17.47 10.97 27.59
C GLY A 41 -16.48 11.95 26.90
N PHE A 42 -16.53 12.09 25.59
CA PHE A 42 -15.74 13.10 24.87
C PHE A 42 -16.41 14.47 25.02
N SER A 43 -15.79 15.39 25.77
CA SER A 43 -16.40 16.69 26.11
C SER A 43 -16.56 17.59 24.87
N ASP A 44 -17.53 18.50 24.91
CA ASP A 44 -17.78 19.43 23.80
C ASP A 44 -16.55 20.27 23.44
N ASN A 45 -15.78 20.70 24.45
CA ASN A 45 -14.51 21.40 24.21
C ASN A 45 -13.51 20.51 23.45
N SER A 46 -13.47 19.21 23.75
CA SER A 46 -12.60 18.26 23.04
C SER A 46 -13.09 18.03 21.61
N LYS A 47 -14.41 17.98 21.39
CA LYS A 47 -15.00 17.89 20.03
C LYS A 47 -14.62 19.10 19.19
N GLU A 48 -14.79 20.29 19.71
CA GLU A 48 -14.42 21.53 19.01
C GLU A 48 -12.92 21.62 18.71
N ARG A 49 -12.08 21.20 19.63
CA ARG A 49 -10.62 21.11 19.39
C ARG A 49 -10.30 20.12 18.27
N PHE A 50 -10.94 18.96 18.25
CA PHE A 50 -10.71 17.96 17.21
C PHE A 50 -11.16 18.48 15.84
N LYS A 51 -12.33 19.12 15.74
CA LYS A 51 -12.83 19.75 14.51
C LYS A 51 -11.85 20.82 14.01
N LYS A 52 -11.31 21.64 14.92
CA LYS A 52 -10.30 22.66 14.57
C LYS A 52 -9.01 22.05 14.03
N LEU A 53 -8.50 20.99 14.64
CA LEU A 53 -7.32 20.28 14.18
C LEU A 53 -7.52 19.63 12.80
N LEU A 54 -8.70 19.04 12.56
CA LEU A 54 -9.06 18.48 11.27
C LEU A 54 -9.10 19.55 10.18
N LYS A 55 -9.71 20.71 10.49
CA LYS A 55 -9.76 21.86 9.58
C LYS A 55 -8.36 22.38 9.27
N GLU A 56 -7.52 22.59 10.28
CA GLU A 56 -6.14 23.02 10.12
C GLU A 56 -5.32 22.06 9.25
N LYS A 57 -5.47 20.75 9.50
CA LYS A 57 -4.80 19.71 8.67
C LYS A 57 -5.25 19.78 7.22
N ASN A 58 -6.54 19.95 6.97
CA ASN A 58 -7.10 19.92 5.62
C ASN A 58 -6.80 21.22 4.83
N GLU A 59 -6.90 22.39 5.46
CA GLU A 59 -6.69 23.70 4.82
C GLU A 59 -5.20 24.03 4.66
N ASN A 60 -4.38 23.78 5.68
CA ASN A 60 -2.98 24.17 5.69
C ASN A 60 -2.03 23.04 5.24
N GLY A 61 -2.56 21.86 4.93
CA GLY A 61 -1.76 20.71 4.51
C GLY A 61 -0.78 20.20 5.58
N ASN A 62 -1.04 20.48 6.87
CA ASN A 62 -0.14 20.13 7.97
C ASN A 62 -0.06 18.60 8.16
N LYS A 63 0.95 18.01 7.52
CA LYS A 63 1.18 16.56 7.53
C LYS A 63 1.48 16.01 8.93
N SER A 64 1.99 16.84 9.87
CA SER A 64 2.30 16.40 11.24
C SER A 64 1.05 16.06 12.06
N LEU A 65 -0.09 16.65 11.73
CA LEU A 65 -1.37 16.36 12.38
C LEU A 65 -2.02 15.05 11.89
N LYS A 66 -1.60 14.55 10.73
CA LYS A 66 -2.19 13.34 10.12
C LYS A 66 -2.15 12.10 11.02
N PRO A 67 -1.02 11.76 11.69
CA PRO A 67 -0.99 10.61 12.60
C PRO A 67 -1.93 10.78 13.78
N LEU A 68 -1.99 11.98 14.38
CA LEU A 68 -2.86 12.27 15.53
C LEU A 68 -4.34 12.08 15.18
N ILE A 69 -4.77 12.68 14.08
CA ILE A 69 -6.16 12.66 13.62
C ILE A 69 -6.58 11.26 13.18
N ASN A 70 -5.74 10.56 12.41
CA ASN A 70 -6.08 9.22 11.94
C ASN A 70 -6.04 8.17 13.05
N ASN A 71 -5.11 8.29 14.02
CA ASN A 71 -5.03 7.36 15.15
C ASN A 71 -6.22 7.49 16.12
N PHE A 72 -6.92 8.62 16.10
CA PHE A 72 -8.11 8.79 16.94
C PHE A 72 -9.18 7.74 16.64
N TYR A 73 -9.47 7.46 15.36
CA TYR A 73 -10.37 6.38 15.00
C TYR A 73 -9.90 5.01 15.52
N GLY A 74 -8.60 4.73 15.43
CA GLY A 74 -8.02 3.51 16.00
C GLY A 74 -8.23 3.41 17.52
N SER A 75 -8.15 4.54 18.24
CA SER A 75 -8.37 4.57 19.68
C SER A 75 -9.83 4.28 20.09
N ILE A 76 -10.80 4.59 19.23
CA ILE A 76 -12.22 4.27 19.46
C ILE A 76 -12.45 2.74 19.40
N LEU A 77 -11.68 2.00 18.62
CA LEU A 77 -11.80 0.55 18.48
C LEU A 77 -10.89 -0.25 19.45
N GLN A 78 -9.93 0.40 20.10
CA GLN A 78 -8.95 -0.26 20.95
C GLN A 78 -9.48 -0.45 22.36
N LYS A 79 -9.69 -1.68 22.80
CA LYS A 79 -10.26 -2.03 24.13
C LYS A 79 -9.52 -1.40 25.33
N SER A 80 -8.21 -1.20 25.23
CA SER A 80 -7.39 -0.56 26.27
C SER A 80 -7.44 0.96 26.27
N SER A 81 -8.09 1.57 25.28
CA SER A 81 -8.22 3.02 25.17
C SER A 81 -9.33 3.54 26.09
N LYS A 82 -9.10 4.70 26.71
CA LYS A 82 -10.15 5.44 27.43
C LYS A 82 -11.28 5.95 26.52
N TYR A 83 -11.06 5.94 25.22
CA TYR A 83 -12.03 6.33 24.18
C TYR A 83 -12.68 5.13 23.52
N TYR A 84 -12.55 3.92 24.10
CA TYR A 84 -13.13 2.71 23.52
C TYR A 84 -14.65 2.82 23.43
N ASP A 85 -15.17 2.74 22.24
CA ASP A 85 -16.59 2.76 21.93
C ASP A 85 -16.81 1.94 20.64
N LEU A 86 -17.09 0.66 20.82
CA LEU A 86 -17.22 -0.28 19.72
C LEU A 86 -18.39 0.05 18.78
N GLU A 87 -19.47 0.59 19.34
CA GLU A 87 -20.67 0.95 18.59
C GLU A 87 -20.38 2.13 17.65
N LYS A 88 -19.81 3.21 18.18
CA LYS A 88 -19.38 4.37 17.37
C LYS A 88 -18.31 3.97 16.35
N GLY A 89 -17.33 3.17 16.74
CA GLY A 89 -16.29 2.70 15.82
C GLY A 89 -16.84 1.88 14.64
N ARG A 90 -17.83 1.02 14.90
CA ARG A 90 -18.54 0.28 13.85
C ARG A 90 -19.39 1.19 12.97
N ALA A 91 -20.13 2.13 13.57
CA ALA A 91 -20.95 3.09 12.84
C ALA A 91 -20.11 3.91 11.85
N ILE A 92 -18.92 4.38 12.26
CA ILE A 92 -18.00 5.09 11.37
C ILE A 92 -17.57 4.22 10.18
N CYS A 93 -17.23 2.94 10.43
CA CYS A 93 -16.88 1.99 9.39
C CYS A 93 -18.00 1.77 8.38
N TYR A 94 -19.20 1.47 8.87
CA TYR A 94 -20.36 1.21 8.03
C TYR A 94 -20.77 2.44 7.21
N LEU A 95 -20.74 3.62 7.82
CA LEU A 95 -21.04 4.86 7.12
C LEU A 95 -20.03 5.13 6.01
N GLY A 96 -18.73 4.95 6.27
CA GLY A 96 -17.69 5.10 5.25
C GLY A 96 -17.85 4.10 4.10
N GLU A 97 -18.23 2.86 4.41
CA GLU A 97 -18.51 1.82 3.43
C GLU A 97 -19.73 2.15 2.57
N GLU A 98 -20.82 2.60 3.20
CA GLU A 98 -22.05 3.00 2.52
C GLU A 98 -21.82 4.18 1.57
N ILE A 99 -21.09 5.20 2.01
CA ILE A 99 -20.72 6.35 1.18
C ILE A 99 -19.96 5.91 -0.06
N MET A 100 -18.93 5.08 0.10
CA MET A 100 -18.15 4.60 -1.03
C MET A 100 -18.99 3.70 -1.96
N PHE A 101 -19.86 2.86 -1.41
CA PHE A 101 -20.73 2.00 -2.21
C PHE A 101 -21.72 2.81 -3.06
N ARG A 102 -22.36 3.81 -2.47
CA ARG A 102 -23.26 4.70 -3.21
C ARG A 102 -22.54 5.49 -4.29
N TYR A 103 -21.34 5.97 -3.98
CA TYR A 103 -20.51 6.64 -4.97
C TYR A 103 -20.17 5.71 -6.16
N LEU A 104 -19.84 4.46 -5.89
CA LEU A 104 -19.60 3.48 -6.95
C LEU A 104 -20.84 3.22 -7.81
N LEU A 105 -22.03 3.16 -7.21
CA LEU A 105 -23.28 3.03 -7.95
C LEU A 105 -23.50 4.21 -8.92
N LEU A 106 -23.13 5.43 -8.55
CA LEU A 106 -23.18 6.57 -9.45
C LEU A 106 -22.16 6.44 -10.59
N LEU A 107 -20.94 5.98 -10.30
CA LEU A 107 -19.90 5.84 -11.30
C LEU A 107 -20.19 4.77 -12.36
N ILE A 108 -20.80 3.65 -11.98
CA ILE A 108 -21.10 2.55 -12.92
C ILE A 108 -22.20 2.87 -13.94
N GLU A 109 -22.98 3.94 -13.72
CA GLU A 109 -23.97 4.41 -14.70
C GLU A 109 -23.31 5.05 -15.93
N PHE A 110 -22.06 5.47 -15.82
CA PHE A 110 -21.32 6.08 -16.93
C PHE A 110 -20.78 5.02 -17.89
N LYS A 111 -21.30 5.01 -19.12
CA LYS A 111 -20.72 4.21 -20.21
C LYS A 111 -19.37 4.83 -20.61
N GLY A 112 -18.31 4.03 -20.66
CA GLY A 112 -16.95 4.52 -20.94
C GLY A 112 -16.09 4.74 -19.70
N LEU A 113 -16.58 4.33 -18.51
CA LEU A 113 -15.80 4.27 -17.29
C LEU A 113 -15.45 2.83 -16.93
N VAL A 114 -14.19 2.58 -16.57
CA VAL A 114 -13.70 1.27 -16.12
C VAL A 114 -13.07 1.41 -14.74
N LEU A 115 -13.62 0.76 -13.73
CA LEU A 115 -13.07 0.73 -12.38
C LEU A 115 -11.78 -0.11 -12.36
N ILE A 116 -10.70 0.46 -11.84
CA ILE A 116 -9.39 -0.19 -11.71
C ILE A 116 -9.16 -0.66 -10.28
N ASN A 117 -9.36 0.23 -9.30
CA ASN A 117 -9.10 -0.03 -7.89
C ASN A 117 -10.09 0.74 -7.03
N VAL A 118 -10.64 0.07 -6.03
CA VAL A 118 -11.50 0.67 -5.02
C VAL A 118 -10.98 0.25 -3.66
N ASN A 119 -10.74 1.19 -2.80
CA ASN A 119 -10.36 0.95 -1.41
C ASN A 119 -11.28 1.72 -0.45
N THR A 120 -10.95 1.71 0.83
CA THR A 120 -11.79 2.28 1.89
C THR A 120 -12.18 3.75 1.66
N ASP A 121 -11.28 4.55 1.11
CA ASP A 121 -11.36 6.01 1.01
C ASP A 121 -11.10 6.55 -0.39
N GLY A 122 -10.93 5.67 -1.38
CA GLY A 122 -10.61 6.12 -2.73
C GLY A 122 -10.97 5.15 -3.84
N VAL A 123 -11.02 5.68 -5.05
CA VAL A 123 -11.30 4.92 -6.27
C VAL A 123 -10.38 5.36 -7.38
N ILE A 124 -9.86 4.40 -8.15
CA ILE A 124 -9.12 4.63 -9.38
C ILE A 124 -9.91 4.05 -10.54
N PHE A 125 -10.10 4.84 -11.58
CA PHE A 125 -10.82 4.43 -12.77
C PHE A 125 -10.20 5.02 -14.03
N LEU A 126 -10.40 4.34 -15.15
CA LEU A 126 -10.14 4.85 -16.49
C LEU A 126 -11.45 5.41 -17.03
N VAL A 127 -11.45 6.62 -17.55
CA VAL A 127 -12.64 7.30 -18.07
C VAL A 127 -12.39 7.85 -19.48
N ASP A 128 -13.40 7.72 -20.33
CA ASP A 128 -13.43 8.38 -21.64
C ASP A 128 -13.40 9.91 -21.43
N ASN A 129 -12.52 10.60 -22.17
CA ASN A 129 -12.34 12.04 -22.04
C ASN A 129 -13.59 12.84 -22.41
N GLN A 130 -14.50 12.27 -23.21
CA GLN A 130 -15.76 12.92 -23.56
C GLN A 130 -16.72 13.07 -22.37
N ILE A 131 -16.67 12.12 -21.43
CA ILE A 131 -17.53 12.12 -20.22
C ILE A 131 -16.80 12.49 -18.94
N LYS A 132 -15.48 12.72 -19.02
CA LYS A 132 -14.62 13.01 -17.85
C LYS A 132 -15.18 14.15 -17.02
N LYS A 133 -15.62 15.23 -17.65
CA LYS A 133 -16.17 16.39 -16.93
C LYS A 133 -17.44 15.99 -16.16
N ASP A 134 -18.37 15.29 -16.77
CA ASP A 134 -19.62 14.89 -16.14
C ASP A 134 -19.38 13.99 -14.92
N VAL A 135 -18.40 13.08 -15.03
CA VAL A 135 -17.98 12.21 -13.93
C VAL A 135 -17.40 13.03 -12.76
N LEU A 136 -16.56 14.04 -13.05
CA LEU A 136 -16.00 14.90 -12.02
C LEU A 136 -17.07 15.81 -11.38
N ASP A 137 -18.00 16.35 -12.16
CA ASP A 137 -19.11 17.18 -11.66
C ASP A 137 -20.02 16.37 -10.73
N VAL A 138 -20.34 15.12 -11.09
CA VAL A 138 -21.10 14.19 -10.23
C VAL A 138 -20.32 13.89 -8.94
N SER A 139 -19.01 13.67 -9.04
CA SER A 139 -18.18 13.40 -7.87
C SER A 139 -18.14 14.60 -6.93
N GLU A 140 -17.97 15.81 -7.46
CA GLU A 140 -17.97 17.04 -6.68
C GLU A 140 -19.30 17.25 -5.96
N ASN A 141 -20.42 17.14 -6.66
CA ASN A 141 -21.72 17.28 -6.05
C ASN A 141 -21.95 16.26 -4.93
N TYR A 142 -21.59 15.00 -5.19
CA TYR A 142 -21.77 13.92 -4.21
C TYR A 142 -20.99 14.16 -2.92
N PHE A 143 -19.70 14.46 -3.01
CA PHE A 143 -18.87 14.65 -1.80
C PHE A 143 -19.16 15.99 -1.11
N ARG A 144 -19.48 17.04 -1.85
CA ARG A 144 -19.90 18.33 -1.29
C ARG A 144 -21.18 18.19 -0.46
N ASP A 145 -22.17 17.48 -0.97
CA ASP A 145 -23.45 17.28 -0.26
C ASP A 145 -23.28 16.48 1.03
N LEU A 146 -22.21 15.67 1.16
CA LEU A 146 -21.84 14.94 2.36
C LEU A 146 -20.86 15.74 3.25
N GLY A 147 -20.44 16.93 2.86
CA GLY A 147 -19.42 17.73 3.58
C GLY A 147 -18.05 17.04 3.62
N LEU A 148 -17.72 16.24 2.62
CA LEU A 148 -16.45 15.54 2.52
C LEU A 148 -15.52 16.23 1.52
N GLN A 149 -14.26 16.41 1.93
CA GLN A 149 -13.20 16.88 1.03
C GLN A 149 -12.54 15.69 0.35
N TYR A 150 -12.15 15.85 -0.90
CA TYR A 150 -11.46 14.82 -1.68
C TYR A 150 -10.39 15.44 -2.57
N LYS A 151 -9.50 14.61 -3.08
CA LYS A 151 -8.45 14.98 -4.02
C LYS A 151 -8.62 14.20 -5.31
N VAL A 152 -8.34 14.88 -6.41
CA VAL A 152 -8.30 14.29 -7.74
C VAL A 152 -6.84 14.28 -8.20
N ASN A 153 -6.36 13.11 -8.63
CA ASN A 153 -5.06 12.98 -9.27
C ASN A 153 -5.24 12.25 -10.60
N GLU A 154 -4.51 12.66 -11.61
CA GLU A 154 -4.47 12.00 -12.90
C GLU A 154 -3.18 11.19 -13.04
N PHE A 155 -3.29 9.98 -13.55
CA PHE A 155 -2.15 9.14 -13.81
C PHE A 155 -1.96 8.92 -15.32
N LYS A 156 -0.73 8.96 -15.78
CA LYS A 156 -0.35 8.60 -17.15
C LYS A 156 -0.37 7.08 -17.35
N LYS A 157 -0.03 6.35 -16.29
CA LYS A 157 0.07 4.89 -16.33
C LYS A 157 -0.11 4.30 -14.94
N ILE A 158 -0.76 3.15 -14.82
CA ILE A 158 -0.84 2.37 -13.59
C ILE A 158 -0.53 0.90 -13.87
N PHE A 159 0.31 0.34 -13.02
CA PHE A 159 0.62 -1.08 -12.93
C PHE A 159 -0.04 -1.63 -11.68
N GLN A 160 -1.07 -2.43 -11.85
CA GLN A 160 -1.91 -2.96 -10.78
C GLN A 160 -1.63 -4.45 -10.59
N LYS A 161 -0.91 -4.81 -9.53
CA LYS A 161 -0.73 -6.21 -9.13
C LYS A 161 -1.98 -6.74 -8.43
N ASN A 162 -2.46 -6.00 -7.45
CA ASN A 162 -3.70 -6.26 -6.71
C ASN A 162 -4.11 -4.99 -5.94
N ILE A 163 -5.18 -5.07 -5.16
CA ILE A 163 -5.77 -3.92 -4.47
C ILE A 163 -4.79 -3.14 -3.59
N ASN A 164 -3.86 -3.83 -2.93
CA ASN A 164 -2.90 -3.23 -2.01
C ASN A 164 -1.51 -3.02 -2.62
N ASN A 165 -1.29 -3.46 -3.84
CA ASN A 165 0.00 -3.41 -4.52
C ASN A 165 -0.17 -2.82 -5.91
N TYR A 166 0.22 -1.57 -6.09
CA TYR A 166 0.23 -0.89 -7.37
C TYR A 166 1.31 0.20 -7.46
N LEU A 167 1.67 0.53 -8.68
CA LEU A 167 2.58 1.60 -9.05
C LEU A 167 1.88 2.48 -10.08
N ALA A 168 1.70 3.77 -9.79
CA ALA A 168 1.08 4.72 -10.70
C ALA A 168 2.02 5.88 -11.01
N LYS A 169 2.12 6.26 -12.27
CA LYS A 169 2.90 7.39 -12.79
C LYS A 169 1.95 8.52 -13.16
N GLY A 170 2.02 9.63 -12.44
CA GLY A 170 1.38 10.89 -12.75
C GLY A 170 2.42 12.00 -12.77
N ASP A 171 2.08 13.16 -12.22
CA ASP A 171 3.05 14.23 -11.92
C ASP A 171 3.97 13.77 -10.78
N GLU A 172 3.43 13.04 -9.82
CA GLU A 172 4.18 12.30 -8.81
C GLU A 172 4.01 10.79 -9.00
N ILE A 173 5.00 10.03 -8.53
CA ILE A 173 4.93 8.56 -8.52
C ILE A 173 4.21 8.13 -7.25
N LYS A 174 3.04 7.48 -7.40
CA LYS A 174 2.30 6.87 -6.30
C LYS A 174 2.59 5.38 -6.25
N ILE A 175 3.14 4.92 -5.12
CA ILE A 175 3.45 3.52 -4.88
C ILE A 175 2.65 3.03 -3.68
N LYS A 176 2.06 1.84 -3.77
CA LYS A 176 1.36 1.19 -2.66
C LYS A 176 1.79 -0.28 -2.55
N GLY A 177 1.93 -0.76 -1.31
CA GLY A 177 2.18 -2.15 -1.00
C GLY A 177 3.66 -2.54 -0.95
N ASP A 178 3.99 -3.73 -1.42
CA ASP A 178 5.31 -4.34 -1.27
C ASP A 178 6.44 -3.46 -1.80
N ILE A 179 6.17 -2.71 -2.87
CA ILE A 179 7.13 -1.79 -3.44
C ILE A 179 7.43 -0.58 -2.52
N LEU A 180 6.53 -0.18 -1.62
CA LEU A 180 6.74 0.92 -0.66
C LEU A 180 7.78 0.63 0.42
N ARG A 181 8.17 -0.62 0.60
CA ARG A 181 9.09 -1.02 1.67
C ARG A 181 10.54 -0.64 1.42
N TYR A 182 10.79 0.25 0.46
CA TYR A 182 12.09 0.83 0.19
C TYR A 182 12.55 1.76 1.28
N GLY A 183 13.67 1.49 1.91
CA GLY A 183 14.46 2.46 2.66
C GLY A 183 13.72 3.37 3.63
N MET A 184 12.42 3.14 3.82
CA MET A 184 11.59 3.94 4.69
C MET A 184 11.65 3.37 6.11
N ASN A 185 12.42 4.02 6.95
CA ASN A 185 12.56 3.83 8.39
C ASN A 185 13.39 2.62 8.83
N LEU A 186 14.69 2.85 8.95
CA LEU A 186 15.58 2.10 9.81
C LEU A 186 15.05 1.94 11.26
N ASP A 187 14.16 2.83 11.71
CA ASP A 187 13.57 2.82 13.06
C ASP A 187 12.41 1.83 13.25
N LYS A 188 11.87 1.27 12.17
CA LYS A 188 10.92 0.17 12.24
C LYS A 188 11.53 -1.05 11.59
N ALA A 189 12.56 -1.58 12.21
CA ALA A 189 13.21 -2.83 11.85
C ALA A 189 12.28 -4.04 11.99
N LYS A 190 11.16 -4.03 11.28
CA LYS A 190 10.49 -5.25 10.87
C LYS A 190 11.14 -5.69 9.59
N ILE A 191 11.97 -6.63 9.74
CA ILE A 191 12.60 -7.59 8.84
C ILE A 191 12.02 -7.48 7.43
N TYR A 192 12.79 -6.85 6.56
CA TYR A 192 12.47 -6.84 5.14
C TYR A 192 13.16 -8.06 4.52
N GLU A 193 12.33 -8.99 4.06
CA GLU A 193 12.80 -10.16 3.33
C GLU A 193 13.33 -9.82 1.94
N ASP A 194 13.12 -8.58 1.50
CA ASP A 194 13.46 -8.10 0.17
C ASP A 194 14.57 -7.04 0.27
N CYS A 195 15.43 -7.00 -0.72
CA CYS A 195 16.50 -6.00 -0.83
C CYS A 195 16.08 -4.79 -1.66
N ASP A 196 16.70 -3.63 -1.38
CA ASP A 196 16.33 -2.37 -2.02
C ASP A 196 16.59 -2.36 -3.52
N ILE A 197 17.69 -2.98 -3.98
CA ILE A 197 18.07 -3.03 -5.40
C ILE A 197 16.97 -3.63 -6.28
N GLU A 198 16.34 -4.71 -5.83
CA GLU A 198 15.29 -5.39 -6.55
C GLU A 198 14.12 -4.45 -6.84
N LYS A 199 13.67 -3.78 -5.83
CA LYS A 199 12.50 -2.91 -5.89
C LYS A 199 12.80 -1.67 -6.71
N LYS A 200 13.94 -1.02 -6.48
CA LYS A 200 14.38 0.13 -7.29
C LYS A 200 14.48 -0.23 -8.76
N ALA A 201 15.01 -1.41 -9.09
CA ALA A 201 15.09 -1.90 -10.46
C ALA A 201 13.68 -2.08 -11.07
N ILE A 202 12.72 -2.64 -10.31
CA ILE A 202 11.33 -2.80 -10.76
C ILE A 202 10.66 -1.44 -11.01
N ILE A 203 10.85 -0.46 -10.11
CA ILE A 203 10.31 0.89 -10.31
C ILE A 203 10.89 1.53 -11.56
N ASN A 204 12.21 1.51 -11.71
CA ASN A 204 12.88 2.10 -12.87
C ASN A 204 12.45 1.43 -14.18
N HIS A 205 12.26 0.10 -14.16
CA HIS A 205 11.73 -0.64 -15.29
C HIS A 205 10.35 -0.12 -15.72
N PHE A 206 9.41 0.02 -14.78
CA PHE A 206 8.04 0.43 -15.11
C PHE A 206 7.89 1.92 -15.38
N ILE A 207 8.64 2.77 -14.67
CA ILE A 207 8.52 4.23 -14.76
C ILE A 207 9.37 4.79 -15.90
N ASN A 208 10.62 4.34 -16.01
CA ASN A 208 11.63 4.90 -16.91
C ASN A 208 11.90 4.02 -18.13
N ASN A 209 11.27 2.83 -18.23
CA ASN A 209 11.51 1.80 -19.25
C ASN A 209 12.96 1.30 -19.26
N GLU A 210 13.67 1.41 -18.15
CA GLU A 210 15.03 0.87 -17.99
C GLU A 210 14.99 -0.65 -17.85
N LYS A 211 15.96 -1.36 -18.42
CA LYS A 211 16.03 -2.80 -18.22
C LYS A 211 16.50 -3.11 -16.79
N ILE A 212 15.82 -4.04 -16.11
CA ILE A 212 16.16 -4.50 -14.75
C ILE A 212 17.64 -4.91 -14.67
N GLU A 213 18.12 -5.62 -15.68
CA GLU A 213 19.50 -6.09 -15.77
C GLU A 213 20.51 -4.93 -15.84
N GLU A 214 20.23 -3.91 -16.66
CA GLU A 214 21.08 -2.73 -16.81
C GLU A 214 21.17 -1.95 -15.51
N TYR A 215 20.02 -1.75 -14.84
CA TYR A 215 19.95 -1.06 -13.54
C TYR A 215 20.77 -1.80 -12.46
N ILE A 216 20.56 -3.10 -12.29
CA ILE A 216 21.23 -3.91 -11.25
C ILE A 216 22.73 -4.01 -11.53
N ASN A 217 23.12 -4.23 -12.78
CA ASN A 217 24.55 -4.30 -13.16
C ASN A 217 25.27 -2.96 -12.98
N GLY A 218 24.60 -1.84 -13.23
CA GLY A 218 25.12 -0.49 -13.03
C GLY A 218 25.25 -0.07 -11.57
N CYS A 219 24.57 -0.73 -10.63
CA CYS A 219 24.64 -0.39 -9.22
C CYS A 219 25.96 -0.88 -8.58
N SER A 220 26.70 0.05 -7.97
CA SER A 220 27.95 -0.23 -7.23
C SER A 220 27.81 -0.16 -5.71
N ASP A 221 26.67 0.36 -5.19
CA ASP A 221 26.46 0.45 -3.74
C ASP A 221 26.03 -0.91 -3.18
N LEU A 222 26.92 -1.53 -2.42
CA LEU A 222 26.70 -2.83 -1.80
C LEU A 222 25.50 -2.83 -0.87
N ARG A 223 25.19 -1.69 -0.24
CA ARG A 223 24.07 -1.57 0.71
C ARG A 223 22.71 -1.86 0.06
N GLU A 224 22.57 -1.59 -1.24
CA GLU A 224 21.37 -1.85 -2.00
C GLU A 224 21.04 -3.35 -2.13
N PHE A 225 22.07 -4.20 -2.05
CA PHE A 225 21.96 -5.65 -2.21
C PHE A 225 21.74 -6.39 -0.87
N LEU A 226 21.74 -5.69 0.26
CA LEU A 226 21.62 -6.31 1.56
C LEU A 226 20.22 -6.83 1.83
N ILE A 227 20.15 -8.10 2.21
CA ILE A 227 18.94 -8.77 2.72
C ILE A 227 19.06 -8.79 4.25
N TYR A 228 18.11 -8.22 4.94
CA TYR A 228 18.10 -8.17 6.40
C TYR A 228 17.27 -9.31 6.96
N ARG A 229 17.80 -9.99 7.98
CA ARG A 229 17.08 -11.04 8.73
C ARG A 229 17.27 -10.84 10.22
N ASN A 230 16.16 -10.92 10.94
CA ASN A 230 16.14 -11.07 12.40
C ASN A 230 15.42 -12.38 12.72
N ILE A 231 16.06 -13.24 13.48
CA ILE A 231 15.56 -14.57 13.79
C ILE A 231 14.57 -14.61 14.97
N GLY A 232 14.34 -13.46 15.60
CA GLY A 232 13.44 -13.30 16.76
C GLY A 232 14.10 -13.67 18.10
N ASP A 233 13.55 -13.11 19.17
CA ASP A 233 14.10 -13.17 20.54
C ASP A 233 14.08 -14.58 21.16
N SER A 234 13.39 -15.52 20.53
CA SER A 234 13.30 -16.90 21.01
C SER A 234 14.53 -17.78 20.66
N PHE A 235 15.48 -17.23 19.88
CA PHE A 235 16.72 -17.89 19.49
C PHE A 235 17.92 -17.14 20.06
N ASP A 236 19.00 -17.87 20.36
CA ASP A 236 20.18 -17.33 21.05
C ASP A 236 21.12 -16.62 20.06
N SER A 237 21.31 -17.20 18.87
CA SER A 237 22.25 -16.74 17.86
C SER A 237 21.94 -17.29 16.48
N VAL A 238 22.69 -16.82 15.48
CA VAL A 238 22.75 -17.37 14.13
C VAL A 238 24.10 -18.06 13.92
N VAL A 239 24.12 -19.20 13.28
CA VAL A 239 25.32 -19.82 12.79
C VAL A 239 25.30 -19.93 11.28
N GLN A 240 26.36 -19.45 10.63
CA GLN A 240 26.62 -19.66 9.21
C GLN A 240 27.67 -20.76 9.03
N LYS A 241 27.39 -21.70 8.15
CA LYS A 241 28.37 -22.71 7.74
C LYS A 241 29.15 -22.22 6.53
N ILE A 242 30.49 -22.11 6.68
CA ILE A 242 31.43 -21.71 5.64
C ILE A 242 32.42 -22.85 5.42
N GLY A 243 32.15 -23.69 4.41
CA GLY A 243 32.84 -24.95 4.26
C GLY A 243 32.65 -25.82 5.51
N ASN A 244 33.71 -26.13 6.22
CA ASN A 244 33.69 -26.94 7.47
C ASN A 244 33.72 -26.06 8.74
N ILE A 245 33.60 -24.75 8.64
CA ILE A 245 33.69 -23.82 9.77
C ILE A 245 32.28 -23.30 10.12
N ASP A 246 31.96 -23.30 11.40
CA ASP A 246 30.75 -22.69 11.95
C ASP A 246 31.08 -21.29 12.45
N MET A 247 30.46 -20.28 11.84
CA MET A 247 30.61 -18.87 12.20
C MET A 247 29.33 -18.39 12.92
N TYR A 248 29.50 -17.88 14.15
CA TYR A 248 28.38 -17.42 14.98
C TYR A 248 28.18 -15.91 14.82
N HIS A 249 26.91 -15.51 14.73
CA HIS A 249 26.47 -14.12 14.57
C HIS A 249 25.36 -13.78 15.57
N SER A 250 25.06 -12.49 15.71
CA SER A 250 23.93 -12.01 16.48
C SER A 250 22.59 -12.45 15.84
N GLN A 251 21.49 -12.22 16.56
CA GLN A 251 20.13 -12.52 16.08
C GLN A 251 19.73 -11.74 14.83
N SER A 252 20.36 -10.59 14.58
CA SER A 252 20.12 -9.77 13.38
C SER A 252 21.34 -9.82 12.47
N ILE A 253 21.13 -10.22 11.23
CA ILE A 253 22.19 -10.38 10.23
C ILE A 253 21.84 -9.67 8.93
N ARG A 254 22.89 -9.26 8.21
CA ARG A 254 22.82 -8.77 6.83
C ARG A 254 23.41 -9.82 5.92
N ILE A 255 22.76 -10.09 4.83
CA ILE A 255 23.11 -11.21 3.95
C ILE A 255 23.19 -10.69 2.51
N LEU A 256 24.16 -11.21 1.76
CA LEU A 256 24.26 -11.08 0.30
C LEU A 256 24.10 -12.43 -0.38
N ALA A 257 23.56 -12.43 -1.59
CA ALA A 257 23.69 -13.57 -2.47
C ALA A 257 25.12 -13.65 -2.99
N SER A 258 25.77 -14.82 -2.85
CA SER A 258 27.14 -15.04 -3.29
C SER A 258 27.22 -16.09 -4.40
N LYS A 259 28.16 -15.91 -5.34
CA LYS A 259 28.55 -16.94 -6.32
C LYS A 259 29.43 -18.03 -5.69
N ASP A 260 30.02 -17.76 -4.52
CA ASP A 260 30.92 -18.68 -3.84
C ASP A 260 30.13 -19.73 -3.03
N LYS A 261 30.21 -20.99 -3.48
CA LYS A 261 29.49 -22.12 -2.90
C LYS A 261 29.97 -22.53 -1.50
N LYS A 262 31.08 -21.94 -0.99
CA LYS A 262 31.51 -22.20 0.40
C LYS A 262 30.52 -21.66 1.43
N TYR A 263 29.73 -20.62 1.08
CA TYR A 263 28.66 -20.09 1.92
C TYR A 263 27.42 -20.98 1.77
N ASN A 264 27.28 -21.95 2.64
CA ASN A 264 26.21 -22.93 2.51
C ASN A 264 24.90 -22.44 3.14
N SER A 265 24.64 -22.86 4.37
CA SER A 265 23.37 -22.62 5.04
C SER A 265 23.54 -21.78 6.28
N ILE A 266 22.49 -21.07 6.62
CA ILE A 266 22.39 -20.29 7.86
C ILE A 266 21.37 -20.94 8.76
N TYR A 267 21.72 -21.14 10.02
CA TYR A 267 20.84 -21.75 11.03
C TYR A 267 20.63 -20.76 12.18
N LYS A 268 19.43 -20.75 12.73
CA LYS A 268 19.11 -20.14 14.01
C LYS A 268 19.30 -21.16 15.11
N VAL A 269 19.96 -20.76 16.19
CA VAL A 269 20.40 -21.63 17.29
C VAL A 269 19.56 -21.36 18.53
N LYS A 270 19.11 -22.42 19.19
CA LYS A 270 18.48 -22.38 20.50
C LYS A 270 18.99 -23.52 21.33
N GLY A 271 19.81 -23.21 22.35
CA GLY A 271 20.52 -24.23 23.12
C GLY A 271 21.34 -25.13 22.17
N ASN A 272 21.07 -26.41 22.17
CA ASN A 272 21.76 -27.40 21.32
C ASN A 272 21.03 -27.66 19.97
N THR A 273 19.98 -26.89 19.65
CA THR A 273 19.16 -27.12 18.45
C THR A 273 19.46 -26.08 17.36
N ASN A 274 19.77 -26.57 16.17
CA ASN A 274 19.94 -25.76 14.98
C ASN A 274 18.73 -25.89 14.04
N VAL A 275 18.09 -24.78 13.69
CA VAL A 275 16.96 -24.73 12.76
C VAL A 275 17.34 -23.92 11.53
N LEU A 276 17.20 -24.52 10.35
CA LEU A 276 17.52 -23.85 9.08
C LEU A 276 16.71 -22.56 8.92
N VAL A 277 17.37 -21.47 8.53
CA VAL A 277 16.72 -20.24 8.11
C VAL A 277 16.28 -20.39 6.65
N ASN A 278 14.97 -20.40 6.45
CA ASN A 278 14.38 -20.55 5.12
C ASN A 278 14.35 -19.24 4.33
N SER A 279 14.08 -19.32 3.03
CA SER A 279 13.90 -18.17 2.12
C SER A 279 15.12 -17.25 2.01
N LEU A 280 16.31 -17.86 2.03
CA LEU A 280 17.58 -17.19 1.77
C LEU A 280 18.04 -17.41 0.32
N PRO A 281 19.00 -16.59 -0.19
CA PRO A 281 19.71 -16.89 -1.43
C PRO A 281 20.37 -18.28 -1.40
N PRO A 282 20.69 -18.87 -2.56
CA PRO A 282 21.31 -20.20 -2.62
C PRO A 282 22.63 -20.29 -1.85
N ASN A 283 23.46 -19.23 -1.90
CA ASN A 283 24.74 -19.15 -1.18
C ASN A 283 24.75 -17.88 -0.34
N PRO A 284 24.05 -17.87 0.82
CA PRO A 284 23.88 -16.67 1.61
C PRO A 284 25.18 -16.31 2.35
N ARG A 285 25.81 -15.21 2.01
CA ARG A 285 27.01 -14.69 2.70
C ARG A 285 26.58 -13.65 3.73
N VAL A 286 26.88 -13.89 5.02
CA VAL A 286 26.70 -12.88 6.07
C VAL A 286 27.72 -11.76 5.91
N VAL A 287 27.25 -10.51 5.96
CA VAL A 287 28.06 -9.30 5.83
C VAL A 287 28.36 -8.76 7.23
N ILE A 288 29.61 -8.77 7.61
CA ILE A 288 30.11 -8.22 8.88
C ILE A 288 30.55 -6.78 8.67
N ASN A 289 31.45 -6.56 7.70
CA ASN A 289 31.96 -5.25 7.36
C ASN A 289 31.61 -4.91 5.90
N LEU A 290 31.09 -3.70 5.66
CA LEU A 290 30.75 -3.23 4.31
C LEU A 290 31.99 -2.86 3.47
N ASP A 291 33.12 -2.65 4.09
CA ASP A 291 34.38 -2.30 3.43
C ASP A 291 35.16 -3.53 2.92
N ASP A 292 34.66 -4.74 3.23
CA ASP A 292 35.27 -5.97 2.74
C ASP A 292 35.05 -6.10 1.21
N ASP A 293 35.91 -6.93 0.59
CA ASP A 293 35.79 -7.27 -0.83
C ASP A 293 34.65 -8.29 -1.07
N TYR A 294 33.66 -7.89 -1.85
CA TYR A 294 32.49 -8.70 -2.22
C TYR A 294 32.45 -9.00 -3.73
N LYS A 295 33.60 -9.32 -4.33
CA LYS A 295 33.72 -9.71 -5.77
C LYS A 295 32.86 -10.93 -6.11
N ASP A 296 32.47 -11.70 -5.12
CA ASP A 296 31.60 -12.86 -5.22
C ASP A 296 30.10 -12.52 -5.18
N LEU A 297 29.71 -11.24 -5.18
CA LEU A 297 28.30 -10.81 -5.26
C LEU A 297 27.59 -11.41 -6.49
N ASP A 298 26.50 -12.14 -6.24
CA ASP A 298 25.71 -12.75 -7.30
C ASP A 298 24.59 -11.81 -7.78
N LYS A 299 24.91 -10.89 -8.67
CA LYS A 299 23.93 -9.97 -9.27
C LYS A 299 22.85 -10.70 -10.06
N ASP A 300 23.16 -11.87 -10.63
CA ASP A 300 22.19 -12.67 -11.41
C ASP A 300 21.02 -13.16 -10.53
N TYR A 301 21.29 -13.47 -9.27
CA TYR A 301 20.24 -13.79 -8.30
C TYR A 301 19.23 -12.65 -8.18
N TYR A 302 19.69 -11.41 -7.98
CA TYR A 302 18.82 -10.24 -7.82
C TYR A 302 18.07 -9.89 -9.12
N ILE A 303 18.72 -10.03 -10.27
CA ILE A 303 18.08 -9.86 -11.58
C ILE A 303 16.94 -10.86 -11.77
N ASN A 304 17.16 -12.12 -11.41
CA ASN A 304 16.15 -13.17 -11.54
C ASN A 304 14.93 -12.92 -10.64
N ILE A 305 15.15 -12.50 -9.39
CA ILE A 305 14.06 -12.18 -8.44
C ILE A 305 13.28 -10.96 -8.95
N ALA A 306 13.98 -9.87 -9.31
CA ALA A 306 13.34 -8.65 -9.80
C ALA A 306 12.50 -8.92 -11.05
N ASN A 307 13.03 -9.70 -12.01
CA ASN A 307 12.28 -10.12 -13.19
C ASN A 307 11.06 -11.00 -12.86
N LYS A 308 11.18 -11.87 -11.86
CA LYS A 308 10.05 -12.70 -11.40
C LYS A 308 8.94 -11.82 -10.81
N HIS A 309 9.28 -10.89 -9.92
CA HIS A 309 8.31 -10.01 -9.28
C HIS A 309 7.74 -8.96 -10.25
N ALA A 310 8.54 -8.44 -11.18
CA ALA A 310 8.04 -7.56 -12.23
C ALA A 310 6.97 -8.24 -13.09
N ARG A 311 7.17 -9.52 -13.44
CA ARG A 311 6.17 -10.30 -14.18
C ARG A 311 4.83 -10.42 -13.46
N ASP A 312 4.81 -10.38 -12.13
CA ASP A 312 3.57 -10.43 -11.33
C ASP A 312 2.68 -9.19 -11.55
N TYR A 313 3.25 -8.07 -12.02
CA TYR A 313 2.49 -6.87 -12.41
C TYR A 313 1.94 -6.95 -13.84
N VAL A 314 2.51 -7.80 -14.69
CA VAL A 314 2.24 -7.83 -16.14
C VAL A 314 1.45 -9.08 -16.56
N ARG A 315 1.44 -10.13 -15.75
CA ARG A 315 0.77 -11.40 -16.06
C ARG A 315 -0.75 -11.24 -16.05
N GLY A 316 -1.31 -10.94 -17.21
CA GLY A 316 -2.75 -10.85 -17.37
C GLY A 316 -3.24 -9.68 -18.22
N GLY A 317 -2.32 -8.98 -18.91
CA GLY A 317 -2.59 -7.78 -19.71
C GLY A 317 -3.53 -7.94 -20.90
N ASN A 318 -4.62 -8.69 -20.73
CA ASN A 318 -5.82 -8.51 -21.53
C ASN A 318 -6.71 -7.53 -20.78
N LEU A 319 -7.14 -6.49 -21.45
CA LEU A 319 -8.28 -5.64 -21.08
C LEU A 319 -9.46 -6.56 -20.72
N MET A 320 -9.49 -7.06 -19.49
CA MET A 320 -10.73 -7.56 -18.94
C MET A 320 -11.58 -6.32 -18.72
N GLN A 321 -12.48 -6.06 -19.68
CA GLN A 321 -13.71 -5.35 -19.35
C GLN A 321 -14.30 -6.12 -18.18
N LEU A 322 -14.15 -5.56 -16.96
CA LEU A 322 -14.96 -6.00 -15.84
C LEU A 322 -16.41 -5.70 -16.26
N LYS A 323 -17.07 -6.68 -16.89
CA LYS A 323 -18.50 -6.73 -16.88
C LYS A 323 -18.87 -6.91 -15.42
N PHE A 324 -19.18 -5.82 -14.74
CA PHE A 324 -19.92 -5.88 -13.50
C PHE A 324 -21.18 -6.68 -13.83
N ILE A 325 -21.23 -7.90 -13.34
CA ILE A 325 -22.49 -8.62 -13.25
C ILE A 325 -23.22 -7.87 -12.13
N PRO A 326 -24.27 -7.11 -12.41
CA PRO A 326 -25.03 -6.46 -11.36
C PRO A 326 -25.56 -7.56 -10.46
N LEU A 327 -25.09 -7.61 -9.21
CA LEU A 327 -25.53 -8.57 -8.20
C LEU A 327 -27.00 -8.40 -7.83
N CYS A 328 -27.68 -7.40 -8.37
CA CYS A 328 -29.12 -7.19 -8.21
C CYS A 328 -29.73 -6.49 -9.42
N LYS A 329 -30.20 -7.26 -10.39
CA LYS A 329 -31.11 -6.73 -11.43
C LYS A 329 -32.51 -6.37 -10.91
N ASP A 330 -32.85 -6.72 -9.67
CA ASP A 330 -34.20 -6.63 -9.13
C ASP A 330 -34.39 -5.75 -7.90
N SER A 331 -33.39 -5.03 -7.43
CA SER A 331 -33.61 -4.02 -6.39
C SER A 331 -34.12 -2.73 -7.03
N LYS A 332 -35.41 -2.64 -7.22
CA LYS A 332 -36.17 -1.39 -7.40
C LYS A 332 -36.14 -0.60 -6.07
N ILE A 333 -34.98 -0.11 -5.67
CA ILE A 333 -34.86 0.91 -4.64
C ILE A 333 -34.69 2.23 -5.37
N PRO A 334 -35.75 3.06 -5.45
CA PRO A 334 -35.66 4.37 -6.09
C PRO A 334 -34.65 5.22 -5.28
N ILE A 335 -33.60 5.66 -5.93
CA ILE A 335 -32.53 6.53 -5.37
C ILE A 335 -33.11 7.87 -4.86
N LYS A 336 -34.37 8.19 -5.14
CA LYS A 336 -35.02 9.47 -4.80
C LYS A 336 -35.59 9.58 -3.39
N ASP A 337 -35.70 8.51 -2.61
CA ASP A 337 -36.48 8.53 -1.36
C ASP A 337 -35.71 8.34 -0.08
N PHE A 338 -34.36 8.49 -0.11
CA PHE A 338 -33.58 8.52 1.11
C PHE A 338 -33.33 9.96 1.58
N SER A 339 -34.38 10.62 2.08
CA SER A 339 -34.22 11.68 3.04
C SER A 339 -33.68 11.03 4.32
N TYR A 340 -32.44 11.32 4.67
CA TYR A 340 -31.90 11.00 6.00
C TYR A 340 -32.74 11.70 7.08
N LYS A 341 -33.79 11.04 7.55
CA LYS A 341 -34.27 11.28 8.90
C LYS A 341 -33.35 10.48 9.81
N ASN A 342 -32.65 11.22 10.65
CA ASN A 342 -31.81 10.73 11.74
C ASN A 342 -32.37 9.41 12.30
N PRO A 343 -31.61 8.28 12.23
CA PRO A 343 -32.00 7.12 13.00
C PRO A 343 -31.34 7.23 14.38
N LEU A 344 -31.91 7.99 15.26
CA LEU A 344 -31.84 7.88 16.72
C LEU A 344 -32.96 8.71 17.32
#